data_a433faef5569aa58c85434bbc91b1da9
#
_entry.id   a433faef5569aa58c85434bbc91b1da9
#
_cell.length_a   1.000
_cell.length_b   1.000
_cell.length_c   1.000
_cell.angle_alpha   90.00
_cell.angle_beta   90.00
_cell.angle_gamma   90.00
#
_symmetry.space_group_name_H-M   'P 1'
#
loop_
_entity.id
_entity.type
_entity.pdbx_description
1 polymer ?
#
loop_
_entity_poly.entity_id
_entity_poly.type
_entity_poly.pdbx_seq_one_letter_code
_entity_poly.pdbx_strand_id
1 'polypeptide(L)'
;KYIGTVNTKDTNKQELSNMMVGRPVQLQVNKDEAHPGDVVLSVKGFTVPSHLHKKDAVHNVSFDVRAGEIVCIAGIDGNGQTELVYGLTGLDKPSSGTITLCGKDISHASIRHRGEHMSHIPEDRHKHGLVLDFTLEQNMVLQRFNEPRFENHGFINNKAVRDYANYLIDKFDVRSG
;
A
#
# COMPACT_ATOMS: atom_id res chain seq x y z
N LYS A 1 5.86 -8.24 26.17
CA LYS A 1 5.72 -7.82 27.57
C LYS A 1 4.44 -8.42 28.14
N TYR A 2 4.52 -9.15 29.28
CA TYR A 2 3.34 -9.66 29.98
C TYR A 2 2.55 -8.49 30.57
N ILE A 3 1.25 -8.41 30.27
CA ILE A 3 0.37 -7.32 30.72
C ILE A 3 -0.53 -7.77 31.88
N GLY A 4 -0.96 -9.04 31.89
CA GLY A 4 -1.83 -9.57 32.93
C GLY A 4 -2.66 -10.75 32.45
N THR A 5 -3.41 -11.33 33.38
CA THR A 5 -4.40 -12.38 33.11
C THR A 5 -5.74 -11.90 33.65
N VAL A 6 -6.78 -12.07 32.85
CA VAL A 6 -8.16 -11.71 33.22
C VAL A 6 -9.08 -12.91 32.97
N ASN A 7 -10.12 -13.02 33.79
CA ASN A 7 -11.14 -14.03 33.55
C ASN A 7 -12.02 -13.64 32.37
N THR A 8 -12.35 -14.58 31.51
CA THR A 8 -13.19 -14.35 30.33
C THR A 8 -14.57 -13.77 30.68
N LYS A 9 -15.08 -14.09 31.90
CA LYS A 9 -16.39 -13.59 32.36
C LYS A 9 -16.36 -12.14 32.81
N ASP A 10 -15.20 -11.62 33.20
CA ASP A 10 -15.00 -10.32 33.83
C ASP A 10 -14.38 -9.31 32.90
N THR A 11 -14.21 -9.65 31.61
CA THR A 11 -13.57 -8.81 30.59
C THR A 11 -14.42 -8.64 29.35
N ASN A 12 -14.05 -7.66 28.51
CA ASN A 12 -14.71 -7.37 27.25
C ASN A 12 -13.69 -7.06 26.15
N LYS A 13 -14.17 -6.95 24.90
CA LYS A 13 -13.31 -6.68 23.73
C LYS A 13 -12.48 -5.40 23.89
N GLN A 14 -13.06 -4.36 24.46
CA GLN A 14 -12.39 -3.07 24.64
C GLN A 14 -11.23 -3.18 25.61
N GLU A 15 -11.45 -3.83 26.76
CA GLU A 15 -10.43 -4.05 27.78
C GLU A 15 -9.28 -4.91 27.24
N LEU A 16 -9.58 -6.03 26.58
CA LEU A 16 -8.57 -6.87 25.95
C LEU A 16 -7.74 -6.10 24.91
N SER A 17 -8.38 -5.28 24.09
CA SER A 17 -7.69 -4.44 23.09
C SER A 17 -6.76 -3.42 23.78
N ASN A 18 -7.21 -2.78 24.86
CA ASN A 18 -6.40 -1.85 25.63
C ASN A 18 -5.20 -2.56 26.28
N MET A 19 -5.38 -3.75 26.82
CA MET A 19 -4.30 -4.56 27.38
C MET A 19 -3.28 -4.98 26.31
N MET A 20 -3.73 -5.39 25.12
CA MET A 20 -2.85 -5.80 24.02
C MET A 20 -2.00 -4.64 23.51
N VAL A 21 -2.57 -3.45 23.36
CA VAL A 21 -1.90 -2.27 22.81
C VAL A 21 -1.17 -1.46 23.88
N GLY A 22 -1.56 -1.59 25.15
CA GLY A 22 -0.98 -0.84 26.27
C GLY A 22 -1.47 0.61 26.38
N ARG A 23 -2.51 0.98 25.64
CA ARG A 23 -3.19 2.29 25.65
C ARG A 23 -4.65 2.13 25.27
N PRO A 24 -5.54 3.10 25.60
CA PRO A 24 -6.91 3.08 25.10
C PRO A 24 -6.96 3.01 23.57
N VAL A 25 -7.74 2.07 23.04
CA VAL A 25 -7.95 1.85 21.61
C VAL A 25 -9.40 2.15 21.27
N GLN A 26 -9.64 2.95 20.25
CA GLN A 26 -10.97 3.11 19.69
C GLN A 26 -11.24 1.98 18.69
N LEU A 27 -12.20 1.11 19.01
CA LEU A 27 -12.62 0.00 18.13
C LEU A 27 -13.60 0.46 17.04
N GLN A 28 -14.21 1.63 17.21
CA GLN A 28 -15.08 2.25 16.21
C GLN A 28 -14.46 3.55 15.73
N VAL A 29 -14.37 3.70 14.43
CA VAL A 29 -13.90 4.94 13.80
C VAL A 29 -15.12 5.83 13.56
N ASN A 30 -15.17 6.98 14.24
CA ASN A 30 -16.12 8.03 13.90
C ASN A 30 -15.62 8.74 12.64
N LYS A 31 -16.35 8.63 11.57
CA LYS A 31 -16.07 9.30 10.30
C LYS A 31 -17.37 9.90 9.75
N ASP A 32 -17.21 10.98 9.00
CA ASP A 32 -18.31 11.57 8.27
C ASP A 32 -18.82 10.65 7.17
N GLU A 33 -20.02 10.91 6.67
CA GLU A 33 -20.59 10.19 5.53
C GLU A 33 -19.68 10.36 4.31
N ALA A 34 -19.46 9.28 3.57
CA ALA A 34 -18.60 9.31 2.39
C ALA A 34 -19.34 9.98 1.22
N HIS A 35 -18.67 10.93 0.57
CA HIS A 35 -19.14 11.58 -0.66
C HIS A 35 -18.17 11.25 -1.80
N PRO A 36 -18.30 10.07 -2.46
CA PRO A 36 -17.42 9.68 -3.55
C PRO A 36 -17.49 10.67 -4.72
N GLY A 37 -16.32 11.14 -5.16
CA GLY A 37 -16.18 12.05 -6.28
C GLY A 37 -16.10 11.34 -7.65
N ASP A 38 -15.29 11.90 -8.56
CA ASP A 38 -15.06 11.33 -9.88
C ASP A 38 -14.28 10.02 -9.82
N VAL A 39 -14.37 9.21 -10.89
CA VAL A 39 -13.59 7.99 -11.05
C VAL A 39 -12.12 8.35 -11.20
N VAL A 40 -11.29 7.88 -10.26
CA VAL A 40 -9.83 8.09 -10.27
C VAL A 40 -9.06 6.87 -10.77
N LEU A 41 -9.60 5.66 -10.58
CA LEU A 41 -9.04 4.43 -11.15
C LEU A 41 -10.15 3.69 -11.89
N SER A 42 -9.90 3.33 -13.15
CA SER A 42 -10.78 2.47 -13.94
C SER A 42 -9.99 1.30 -14.50
N VAL A 43 -10.45 0.10 -14.20
CA VAL A 43 -9.86 -1.16 -14.69
C VAL A 43 -10.90 -1.87 -15.54
N LYS A 44 -10.55 -2.27 -16.76
CA LYS A 44 -11.49 -2.89 -17.70
C LYS A 44 -10.89 -4.13 -18.37
N GLY A 45 -11.62 -5.23 -18.30
CA GLY A 45 -11.27 -6.49 -18.96
C GLY A 45 -9.90 -7.05 -18.53
N PHE A 46 -9.49 -6.78 -17.29
CA PHE A 46 -8.14 -7.02 -16.81
C PHE A 46 -7.89 -8.50 -16.56
N THR A 47 -6.83 -9.03 -17.17
CA THR A 47 -6.46 -10.45 -17.08
C THR A 47 -4.98 -10.54 -16.77
N VAL A 48 -4.62 -11.33 -15.74
CA VAL A 48 -3.24 -11.56 -15.33
C VAL A 48 -2.99 -13.08 -15.29
N PRO A 49 -1.95 -13.59 -15.98
CA PRO A 49 -1.59 -15.01 -15.93
C PRO A 49 -1.17 -15.44 -14.54
N SER A 50 -1.41 -16.70 -14.19
CA SER A 50 -0.84 -17.30 -12.98
C SER A 50 0.61 -17.70 -13.21
N HIS A 51 1.47 -17.47 -12.20
CA HIS A 51 2.84 -17.98 -12.20
C HIS A 51 2.92 -19.47 -11.84
N LEU A 52 1.88 -20.00 -11.20
CA LEU A 52 1.85 -21.38 -10.70
C LEU A 52 1.11 -22.35 -11.65
N HIS A 53 0.19 -21.84 -12.43
CA HIS A 53 -0.72 -22.65 -13.24
C HIS A 53 -0.78 -22.13 -14.68
N LYS A 54 -1.13 -23.02 -15.63
CA LYS A 54 -1.38 -22.66 -17.04
C LYS A 54 -2.73 -21.97 -17.26
N LYS A 55 -3.23 -21.27 -16.24
CA LYS A 55 -4.51 -20.55 -16.26
C LYS A 55 -4.26 -19.10 -15.83
N ASP A 56 -5.23 -18.25 -16.15
CA ASP A 56 -5.22 -16.88 -15.62
C ASP A 56 -5.55 -16.92 -14.11
N ALA A 57 -4.78 -16.20 -13.32
CA ALA A 57 -5.06 -15.96 -11.91
C ALA A 57 -6.15 -14.90 -11.76
N VAL A 58 -6.16 -13.91 -12.65
CA VAL A 58 -7.19 -12.87 -12.78
C VAL A 58 -7.77 -12.96 -14.18
N HIS A 59 -9.09 -13.12 -14.31
CA HIS A 59 -9.74 -13.27 -15.61
C HIS A 59 -10.83 -12.23 -15.84
N ASN A 60 -10.62 -11.33 -16.80
CA ASN A 60 -11.60 -10.34 -17.28
C ASN A 60 -12.25 -9.50 -16.18
N VAL A 61 -11.44 -9.03 -15.22
CA VAL A 61 -11.93 -8.22 -14.09
C VAL A 61 -12.10 -6.77 -14.49
N SER A 62 -13.22 -6.18 -14.09
CA SER A 62 -13.50 -4.75 -14.33
C SER A 62 -14.08 -4.12 -13.07
N PHE A 63 -13.56 -2.95 -12.68
CA PHE A 63 -14.07 -2.14 -11.58
C PHE A 63 -13.56 -0.72 -11.69
N ASP A 64 -14.25 0.18 -11.00
CA ASP A 64 -13.86 1.57 -10.85
C ASP A 64 -13.65 1.90 -9.38
N VAL A 65 -12.77 2.87 -9.09
CA VAL A 65 -12.59 3.48 -7.76
C VAL A 65 -12.75 4.98 -7.91
N ARG A 66 -13.57 5.59 -7.05
CA ARG A 66 -13.82 7.03 -7.03
C ARG A 66 -12.93 7.75 -6.04
N ALA A 67 -12.76 9.04 -6.23
CA ALA A 67 -12.07 9.90 -5.25
C ALA A 67 -12.78 9.83 -3.89
N GLY A 68 -12.02 9.60 -2.81
CA GLY A 68 -12.57 9.47 -1.45
C GLY A 68 -13.27 8.13 -1.16
N GLU A 69 -13.27 7.19 -2.10
CA GLU A 69 -13.86 5.86 -1.92
C GLU A 69 -12.82 4.84 -1.41
N ILE A 70 -13.28 3.89 -0.60
CA ILE A 70 -12.52 2.72 -0.20
C ILE A 70 -13.19 1.49 -0.80
N VAL A 71 -12.53 0.86 -1.77
CA VAL A 71 -12.97 -0.40 -2.38
C VAL A 71 -12.24 -1.56 -1.73
N CYS A 72 -12.97 -2.56 -1.26
CA CYS A 72 -12.42 -3.76 -0.65
C CYS A 72 -12.54 -4.95 -1.63
N ILE A 73 -11.42 -5.62 -1.87
CA ILE A 73 -11.37 -6.87 -2.63
C ILE A 73 -11.24 -8.01 -1.63
N ALA A 74 -12.32 -8.75 -1.43
CA ALA A 74 -12.36 -9.88 -0.50
C ALA A 74 -12.19 -11.20 -1.24
N GLY A 75 -11.50 -12.15 -0.60
CA GLY A 75 -11.31 -13.50 -1.15
C GLY A 75 -10.49 -14.37 -0.20
N ILE A 76 -10.45 -15.66 -0.52
CA ILE A 76 -9.59 -16.64 0.15
C ILE A 76 -8.19 -16.52 -0.48
N ASP A 77 -7.15 -16.67 0.33
CA ASP A 77 -5.75 -16.66 -0.13
C ASP A 77 -5.53 -17.60 -1.32
N GLY A 78 -4.73 -17.14 -2.28
CA GLY A 78 -4.45 -17.87 -3.52
C GLY A 78 -5.50 -17.73 -4.64
N ASN A 79 -6.51 -16.86 -4.50
CA ASN A 79 -7.54 -16.63 -5.51
C ASN A 79 -7.27 -15.43 -6.45
N GLY A 80 -6.01 -15.05 -6.62
CA GLY A 80 -5.61 -14.05 -7.61
C GLY A 80 -5.53 -12.62 -7.11
N GLN A 81 -5.76 -12.35 -5.81
CA GLN A 81 -5.67 -11.01 -5.25
C GLN A 81 -4.26 -10.43 -5.39
N THR A 82 -3.24 -11.24 -5.11
CA THR A 82 -1.83 -10.85 -5.24
C THR A 82 -1.49 -10.52 -6.70
N GLU A 83 -1.88 -11.39 -7.64
CA GLU A 83 -1.66 -11.18 -9.07
C GLU A 83 -2.43 -9.95 -9.59
N LEU A 84 -3.64 -9.71 -9.09
CA LEU A 84 -4.39 -8.50 -9.42
C LEU A 84 -3.62 -7.24 -9.01
N VAL A 85 -3.15 -7.19 -7.76
CA VAL A 85 -2.39 -6.05 -7.25
C VAL A 85 -1.06 -5.88 -7.98
N TYR A 86 -0.35 -6.97 -8.26
CA TYR A 86 0.92 -6.93 -9.00
C TYR A 86 0.72 -6.48 -10.45
N GLY A 87 -0.35 -6.92 -11.11
CA GLY A 87 -0.72 -6.44 -12.44
C GLY A 87 -1.06 -4.94 -12.44
N LEU A 88 -1.81 -4.46 -11.44
CA LEU A 88 -2.17 -3.05 -11.30
C LEU A 88 -0.95 -2.16 -11.03
N THR A 89 -0.01 -2.61 -10.21
CA THR A 89 1.21 -1.87 -9.86
C THR A 89 2.33 -2.01 -10.90
N GLY A 90 2.19 -2.97 -11.83
CA GLY A 90 3.15 -3.22 -12.91
C GLY A 90 4.28 -4.17 -12.50
N LEU A 91 4.19 -4.83 -11.35
CA LEU A 91 5.10 -5.90 -10.93
C LEU A 91 4.91 -7.14 -11.81
N ASP A 92 3.64 -7.42 -12.22
CA ASP A 92 3.29 -8.44 -13.19
C ASP A 92 2.76 -7.81 -14.48
N LYS A 93 3.00 -8.48 -15.59
CA LYS A 93 2.52 -8.04 -16.90
C LYS A 93 1.15 -8.65 -17.18
N PRO A 94 0.08 -7.84 -17.29
CA PRO A 94 -1.23 -8.33 -17.68
C PRO A 94 -1.20 -8.86 -19.13
N SER A 95 -2.02 -9.87 -19.41
CA SER A 95 -2.21 -10.40 -20.78
C SER A 95 -3.23 -9.59 -21.57
N SER A 96 -4.19 -8.96 -20.89
CA SER A 96 -5.20 -8.10 -21.53
C SER A 96 -5.80 -7.11 -20.52
N GLY A 97 -6.58 -6.17 -21.04
CA GLY A 97 -7.29 -5.16 -20.28
C GLY A 97 -6.59 -3.81 -20.27
N THR A 98 -7.30 -2.82 -19.74
CA THR A 98 -6.82 -1.44 -19.64
C THR A 98 -6.92 -0.92 -18.21
N ILE A 99 -5.98 -0.06 -17.84
CA ILE A 99 -5.94 0.65 -16.56
C ILE A 99 -5.87 2.14 -16.85
N THR A 100 -6.88 2.88 -16.40
CA THR A 100 -6.89 4.35 -16.48
C THR A 100 -6.78 4.92 -15.07
N LEU A 101 -5.81 5.80 -14.84
CA LEU A 101 -5.59 6.48 -13.57
C LEU A 101 -5.68 7.99 -13.76
N CYS A 102 -6.60 8.65 -13.04
CA CYS A 102 -6.88 10.09 -13.16
C CYS A 102 -7.06 10.53 -14.63
N GLY A 103 -7.81 9.73 -15.42
CA GLY A 103 -8.09 10.00 -16.84
C GLY A 103 -6.95 9.65 -17.80
N LYS A 104 -5.81 9.15 -17.35
CA LYS A 104 -4.66 8.76 -18.17
C LYS A 104 -4.56 7.24 -18.27
N ASP A 105 -4.36 6.72 -19.48
CA ASP A 105 -4.07 5.31 -19.68
C ASP A 105 -2.65 4.99 -19.19
N ILE A 106 -2.57 4.06 -18.22
CA ILE A 106 -1.32 3.57 -17.64
C ILE A 106 -1.10 2.08 -17.88
N SER A 107 -1.88 1.45 -18.77
CA SER A 107 -1.86 0.00 -19.00
C SER A 107 -0.45 -0.52 -19.32
N HIS A 108 0.34 0.25 -20.04
CA HIS A 108 1.72 -0.09 -20.44
C HIS A 108 2.78 0.78 -19.74
N ALA A 109 2.39 1.58 -18.76
CA ALA A 109 3.32 2.44 -18.03
C ALA A 109 4.29 1.62 -17.18
N SER A 110 5.53 2.10 -17.05
CA SER A 110 6.53 1.50 -16.17
C SER A 110 6.11 1.62 -14.70
N ILE A 111 6.66 0.74 -13.84
CA ILE A 111 6.45 0.79 -12.38
C ILE A 111 6.74 2.19 -11.83
N ARG A 112 7.84 2.81 -12.29
CA ARG A 112 8.24 4.15 -11.87
C ARG A 112 7.18 5.20 -12.21
N HIS A 113 6.66 5.18 -13.43
CA HIS A 113 5.62 6.12 -13.85
C HIS A 113 4.28 5.90 -13.11
N ARG A 114 3.92 4.65 -12.83
CA ARG A 114 2.76 4.34 -11.97
C ARG A 114 2.96 4.88 -10.56
N GLY A 115 4.17 4.73 -9.99
CA GLY A 115 4.54 5.22 -8.66
C GLY A 115 4.47 6.74 -8.47
N GLU A 116 4.43 7.53 -9.55
CA GLU A 116 4.22 8.99 -9.48
C GLU A 116 2.80 9.35 -9.00
N HIS A 117 1.81 8.47 -9.25
CA HIS A 117 0.39 8.73 -8.99
C HIS A 117 -0.31 7.63 -8.18
N MET A 118 0.37 6.51 -7.93
CA MET A 118 -0.17 5.35 -7.22
C MET A 118 0.84 4.88 -6.17
N SER A 119 0.39 4.66 -4.95
CA SER A 119 1.21 4.04 -3.90
C SER A 119 0.78 2.60 -3.67
N HIS A 120 1.74 1.73 -3.38
CA HIS A 120 1.52 0.33 -3.07
C HIS A 120 2.12 -0.01 -1.71
N ILE A 121 1.30 -0.59 -0.83
CA ILE A 121 1.75 -1.19 0.42
C ILE A 121 1.66 -2.71 0.22
N PRO A 122 2.79 -3.41 0.05
CA PRO A 122 2.77 -4.84 -0.22
C PRO A 122 2.38 -5.66 1.00
N GLU A 123 1.81 -6.83 0.76
CA GLU A 123 1.48 -7.81 1.79
C GLU A 123 2.74 -8.25 2.54
N ASP A 124 3.76 -8.71 1.82
CA ASP A 124 5.07 -9.00 2.39
C ASP A 124 5.96 -7.75 2.35
N ARG A 125 6.03 -7.07 3.48
CA ARG A 125 6.82 -5.84 3.66
C ARG A 125 8.32 -6.09 3.55
N HIS A 126 8.80 -7.25 3.96
CA HIS A 126 10.23 -7.60 3.94
C HIS A 126 10.71 -7.91 2.53
N LYS A 127 9.86 -8.55 1.73
CA LYS A 127 10.21 -8.94 0.36
C LYS A 127 10.05 -7.81 -0.66
N HIS A 128 9.01 -6.99 -0.49
CA HIS A 128 8.61 -6.02 -1.53
C HIS A 128 8.49 -4.57 -1.02
N GLY A 129 8.50 -4.35 0.29
CA GLY A 129 8.25 -3.03 0.86
C GLY A 129 9.49 -2.29 1.33
N LEU A 130 10.55 -3.01 1.71
CA LEU A 130 11.76 -2.44 2.30
C LEU A 130 13.01 -3.12 1.72
N VAL A 131 14.11 -2.38 1.67
CA VAL A 131 15.46 -2.94 1.50
C VAL A 131 16.06 -3.08 2.90
N LEU A 132 16.16 -4.33 3.39
CA LEU A 132 16.49 -4.60 4.80
C LEU A 132 17.90 -4.13 5.19
N ASP A 133 18.84 -4.11 4.24
CA ASP A 133 20.21 -3.63 4.45
C ASP A 133 20.33 -2.09 4.44
N PHE A 134 19.25 -1.39 4.10
CA PHE A 134 19.22 0.06 4.06
C PHE A 134 18.80 0.63 5.42
N THR A 135 19.30 1.83 5.72
CA THR A 135 18.83 2.59 6.87
C THR A 135 17.37 3.01 6.69
N LEU A 136 16.71 3.41 7.78
CA LEU A 136 15.35 3.91 7.76
C LEU A 136 15.20 5.13 6.82
N GLU A 137 16.14 6.09 6.90
CA GLU A 137 16.14 7.28 6.04
C GLU A 137 16.30 6.93 4.55
N GLN A 138 17.11 5.92 4.21
CA GLN A 138 17.27 5.45 2.83
C GLN A 138 15.98 4.77 2.32
N ASN A 139 15.34 3.95 3.14
CA ASN A 139 14.06 3.33 2.79
C ASN A 139 12.94 4.37 2.59
N MET A 140 12.92 5.45 3.37
CA MET A 140 11.90 6.51 3.26
C MET A 140 11.97 7.29 1.94
N VAL A 141 13.11 7.32 1.28
CA VAL A 141 13.28 7.98 -0.02
C VAL A 141 13.43 7.01 -1.20
N LEU A 142 13.34 5.71 -0.96
CA LEU A 142 13.63 4.66 -1.95
C LEU A 142 12.91 4.85 -3.29
N GLN A 143 11.66 5.25 -3.27
CA GLN A 143 10.86 5.48 -4.48
C GLN A 143 10.98 6.91 -5.03
N ARG A 144 11.64 7.81 -4.30
CA ARG A 144 11.68 9.25 -4.56
C ARG A 144 13.10 9.82 -4.70
N PHE A 145 14.12 8.97 -4.62
CA PHE A 145 15.53 9.38 -4.59
C PHE A 145 15.95 10.26 -5.77
N ASN A 146 15.26 10.14 -6.90
CA ASN A 146 15.51 10.88 -8.13
C ASN A 146 14.76 12.24 -8.21
N GLU A 147 14.01 12.61 -7.17
CA GLU A 147 13.42 13.96 -7.12
C GLU A 147 14.52 15.01 -6.97
N PRO A 148 14.37 16.20 -7.61
CA PRO A 148 15.41 17.25 -7.57
C PRO A 148 15.86 17.68 -6.17
N ARG A 149 15.02 17.47 -5.16
CA ARG A 149 15.36 17.78 -3.77
C ARG A 149 16.33 16.79 -3.14
N PHE A 150 16.34 15.54 -3.62
CA PHE A 150 17.18 14.47 -3.09
C PHE A 150 18.40 14.18 -3.96
N GLU A 151 18.43 14.72 -5.16
CA GLU A 151 19.50 14.52 -6.14
C GLU A 151 20.17 15.86 -6.43
N ASN A 152 21.49 15.86 -6.52
CA ASN A 152 22.29 17.00 -6.94
C ASN A 152 23.44 16.52 -7.84
N HIS A 153 23.36 16.80 -9.15
CA HIS A 153 24.37 16.42 -10.16
C HIS A 153 24.72 14.90 -10.15
N GLY A 154 23.73 14.03 -9.97
CA GLY A 154 23.92 12.57 -9.92
C GLY A 154 24.29 12.03 -8.54
N PHE A 155 24.38 12.86 -7.51
CA PHE A 155 24.69 12.47 -6.14
C PHE A 155 23.50 12.66 -5.21
N ILE A 156 23.34 11.77 -4.24
CA ILE A 156 22.29 11.87 -3.23
C ILE A 156 22.61 13.01 -2.24
N ASN A 157 21.64 13.89 -2.04
CA ASN A 157 21.69 14.92 -1.01
C ASN A 157 21.30 14.34 0.35
N ASN A 158 22.26 13.79 1.08
CA ASN A 158 22.05 13.15 2.37
C ASN A 158 21.39 14.05 3.41
N LYS A 159 21.63 15.37 3.36
CA LYS A 159 20.98 16.30 4.27
C LYS A 159 19.49 16.38 3.99
N ALA A 160 19.09 16.55 2.74
CA ALA A 160 17.68 16.59 2.35
C ALA A 160 16.96 15.26 2.65
N VAL A 161 17.65 14.14 2.47
CA VAL A 161 17.13 12.79 2.84
C VAL A 161 16.85 12.73 4.34
N ARG A 162 17.79 13.16 5.17
CA ARG A 162 17.64 13.14 6.63
C ARG A 162 16.54 14.09 7.12
N ASP A 163 16.50 15.30 6.59
CA ASP A 163 15.46 16.28 6.94
C ASP A 163 14.07 15.75 6.59
N TYR A 164 13.94 15.11 5.44
CA TYR A 164 12.68 14.48 5.02
C TYR A 164 12.31 13.26 5.86
N ALA A 165 13.28 12.42 6.22
CA ALA A 165 13.04 11.28 7.09
C ALA A 165 12.55 11.72 8.48
N ASN A 166 13.16 12.73 9.08
CA ASN A 166 12.72 13.29 10.36
C ASN A 166 11.28 13.83 10.25
N TYR A 167 10.96 14.56 9.18
CA TYR A 167 9.60 15.02 8.93
C TYR A 167 8.58 13.86 8.87
N LEU A 168 8.92 12.75 8.20
CA LEU A 168 8.04 11.58 8.12
C LEU A 168 7.92 10.86 9.46
N ILE A 169 9.01 10.75 10.22
CA ILE A 169 9.02 10.15 11.56
C ILE A 169 8.03 10.90 12.45
N ASP A 170 8.13 12.22 12.49
CA ASP A 170 7.24 13.05 13.30
C ASP A 170 5.79 12.99 12.81
N LYS A 171 5.57 13.09 11.49
CA LYS A 171 4.23 13.12 10.88
C LYS A 171 3.45 11.83 11.10
N PHE A 172 4.12 10.68 11.05
CA PHE A 172 3.50 9.36 11.09
C PHE A 172 3.74 8.61 12.41
N ASP A 173 4.30 9.26 13.44
CA ASP A 173 4.65 8.64 14.75
C ASP A 173 5.46 7.35 14.56
N VAL A 174 6.46 7.38 13.67
CA VAL A 174 7.31 6.21 13.39
C VAL A 174 8.22 5.98 14.58
N ARG A 175 8.07 4.81 15.22
CA ARG A 175 8.89 4.41 16.36
C ARG A 175 9.96 3.45 15.91
N SER A 176 11.19 3.90 15.92
CA SER A 176 12.39 3.09 15.70
C SER A 176 13.11 2.87 17.02
N GLY A 177 13.65 1.67 17.20
CA GLY A 177 14.51 1.34 18.33
C GLY A 177 15.89 1.95 18.20
#